data_eddb89308f2425b27001ad51e53e3e7f
#
_entry.id   eddb89308f2425b27001ad51e53e3e7f
#
_cell.length_a   1.000
_cell.length_b   1.000
_cell.length_c   1.000
_cell.angle_alpha   90.00
_cell.angle_beta   90.00
_cell.angle_gamma   90.00
#
_symmetry.space_group_name_H-M   'P 1'
#
loop_
_entity.id
_entity.type
_entity.pdbx_description
1 polymer ?
#
loop_
_entity_poly.entity_id
_entity_poly.type
_entity_poly.pdbx_seq_one_letter_code
_entity_poly.pdbx_strand_id
1 'polypeptide(L)'
;MEREIRRWERRWLWLHGTRQAGRSLLTALLSAALLLGCGYLRQSIRENLAHIDRLYQTVQVTGELLQSDTGYLHGGGIVPAELGRQLEERGFFSSVTKVLGGSADAGDSIPALTGKIPAGKITLPAEEGRTVTDLIYRAVWRMEDCPELRDGSLTLRTPEGEDFLTGARELRAAVSADVLETLGLRLGERIALRFGDCCLMVPVAGVLSGDVQLLLPAEPLTEALRAAGESWAYCVYAFAVDPARNRALPAFRAEAETLTRTLSGPAELFLLLRDTELTQAVEPLERNVTLLRVLYPAALALSAGLAAGAAAMLTLQSRGELAILRLLGLARRRAGALAVGEVLIPTLLGLLLGLAAARIRQWQVLPGAGLLLLGSLTGSVGAAAAILRKDPLALLQTKE
;
A
#
# COMPACT_ATOMS: atom_id res chain seq x y z
N MET A 1 -67.18 -15.84 -11.88
CA MET A 1 -67.15 -15.29 -10.52
C MET A 1 -65.72 -15.00 -10.04
N GLU A 2 -64.81 -15.99 -10.01
CA GLU A 2 -63.44 -15.73 -9.50
C GLU A 2 -62.61 -14.72 -10.35
N ARG A 3 -62.78 -14.69 -11.68
CA ARG A 3 -62.14 -13.72 -12.57
C ARG A 3 -62.65 -12.28 -12.39
N GLU A 4 -63.93 -12.13 -12.05
CA GLU A 4 -64.50 -10.80 -11.78
C GLU A 4 -64.10 -10.25 -10.44
N ILE A 5 -63.98 -11.12 -9.42
CA ILE A 5 -63.46 -10.74 -8.10
C ILE A 5 -62.02 -10.26 -8.21
N ARG A 6 -61.16 -10.96 -8.97
CA ARG A 6 -59.76 -10.54 -9.18
C ARG A 6 -59.65 -9.22 -9.99
N ARG A 7 -60.57 -8.95 -10.93
CA ARG A 7 -60.62 -7.66 -11.62
C ARG A 7 -61.01 -6.52 -10.68
N TRP A 8 -61.97 -6.77 -9.80
CA TRP A 8 -62.41 -5.84 -8.78
C TRP A 8 -61.30 -5.54 -7.78
N GLU A 9 -60.60 -6.54 -7.27
CA GLU A 9 -59.48 -6.43 -6.34
C GLU A 9 -58.35 -5.54 -6.94
N ARG A 10 -57.99 -5.76 -8.21
CA ARG A 10 -57.00 -4.92 -8.90
C ARG A 10 -57.46 -3.48 -9.10
N ARG A 11 -58.73 -3.28 -9.46
CA ARG A 11 -59.30 -1.96 -9.65
C ARG A 11 -59.39 -1.20 -8.33
N TRP A 12 -59.73 -1.90 -7.26
CA TRP A 12 -59.74 -1.36 -5.90
C TRP A 12 -58.34 -0.90 -5.47
N LEU A 13 -57.32 -1.72 -5.57
CA LEU A 13 -55.93 -1.35 -5.27
C LEU A 13 -55.47 -0.14 -6.05
N TRP A 14 -55.79 -0.04 -7.32
CA TRP A 14 -55.41 1.09 -8.17
C TRP A 14 -56.14 2.37 -7.79
N LEU A 15 -57.47 2.33 -7.60
CA LEU A 15 -58.29 3.48 -7.19
C LEU A 15 -57.92 3.95 -5.77
N HIS A 16 -57.63 3.01 -4.89
CA HIS A 16 -57.21 3.32 -3.51
C HIS A 16 -55.82 3.95 -3.49
N GLY A 17 -54.89 3.43 -4.24
CA GLY A 17 -53.56 3.99 -4.40
C GLY A 17 -53.56 5.42 -4.98
N THR A 18 -54.45 5.71 -5.95
CA THR A 18 -54.61 7.09 -6.49
C THR A 18 -55.30 8.03 -5.52
N ARG A 19 -56.27 7.55 -4.73
CA ARG A 19 -57.00 8.33 -3.73
C ARG A 19 -56.13 8.71 -2.53
N GLN A 20 -55.12 7.89 -2.21
CA GLN A 20 -54.11 8.10 -1.17
C GLN A 20 -52.70 8.34 -1.77
N ALA A 21 -52.63 9.03 -2.90
CA ALA A 21 -51.40 9.22 -3.64
C ALA A 21 -50.26 9.80 -2.80
N GLY A 22 -50.52 10.71 -1.86
CA GLY A 22 -49.52 11.25 -0.97
C GLY A 22 -48.83 10.20 -0.08
N ARG A 23 -49.61 9.25 0.48
CA ARG A 23 -49.08 8.17 1.32
C ARG A 23 -48.26 7.15 0.49
N SER A 24 -48.78 6.77 -0.67
CA SER A 24 -48.10 5.88 -1.59
C SER A 24 -46.78 6.49 -2.09
N LEU A 25 -46.77 7.78 -2.42
CA LEU A 25 -45.58 8.51 -2.82
C LEU A 25 -44.56 8.56 -1.69
N LEU A 26 -44.99 8.88 -0.48
CA LEU A 26 -44.11 8.96 0.70
C LEU A 26 -43.47 7.60 0.99
N THR A 27 -44.23 6.50 0.91
CA THR A 27 -43.72 5.13 1.09
C THR A 27 -42.72 4.77 0.02
N ALA A 28 -42.99 5.11 -1.25
CA ALA A 28 -42.07 4.87 -2.35
C ALA A 28 -40.77 5.67 -2.18
N LEU A 29 -40.86 6.96 -1.84
CA LEU A 29 -39.70 7.81 -1.59
C LEU A 29 -38.88 7.33 -0.40
N LEU A 30 -39.54 6.95 0.71
CA LEU A 30 -38.84 6.39 1.87
C LEU A 30 -38.08 5.11 1.52
N SER A 31 -38.73 4.18 0.80
CA SER A 31 -38.11 2.93 0.36
C SER A 31 -36.91 3.18 -0.57
N ALA A 32 -37.05 4.11 -1.50
CA ALA A 32 -35.97 4.51 -2.39
C ALA A 32 -34.80 5.15 -1.61
N ALA A 33 -35.10 6.08 -0.67
CA ALA A 33 -34.09 6.76 0.13
C ALA A 33 -33.29 5.78 1.02
N LEU A 34 -33.99 4.87 1.71
CA LEU A 34 -33.34 3.84 2.54
C LEU A 34 -32.44 2.92 1.70
N LEU A 35 -32.90 2.52 0.51
CA LEU A 35 -32.11 1.69 -0.38
C LEU A 35 -30.86 2.43 -0.89
N LEU A 36 -31.01 3.68 -1.30
CA LEU A 36 -29.89 4.51 -1.75
C LEU A 36 -28.90 4.80 -0.62
N GLY A 37 -29.38 5.07 0.61
CA GLY A 37 -28.52 5.25 1.78
C GLY A 37 -27.65 4.02 2.07
N CYS A 38 -28.24 2.83 2.07
CA CYS A 38 -27.50 1.58 2.23
C CYS A 38 -26.51 1.35 1.06
N GLY A 39 -26.92 1.70 -0.17
CA GLY A 39 -26.07 1.63 -1.35
C GLY A 39 -24.86 2.54 -1.27
N TYR A 40 -25.06 3.78 -0.80
CA TYR A 40 -24.00 4.74 -0.60
C TYR A 40 -22.95 4.25 0.42
N LEU A 41 -23.40 3.75 1.58
CA LEU A 41 -22.47 3.21 2.58
C LEU A 41 -21.62 2.06 2.02
N ARG A 42 -22.25 1.14 1.30
CA ARG A 42 -21.54 0.02 0.67
C ARG A 42 -20.54 0.49 -0.39
N GLN A 43 -20.93 1.47 -1.19
CA GLN A 43 -20.07 2.06 -2.22
C GLN A 43 -18.88 2.78 -1.59
N SER A 44 -19.10 3.55 -0.52
CA SER A 44 -18.05 4.23 0.22
C SER A 44 -16.99 3.26 0.77
N ILE A 45 -17.42 2.09 1.30
CA ILE A 45 -16.47 1.04 1.71
C ILE A 45 -15.60 0.59 0.53
N ARG A 46 -16.21 0.36 -0.64
CA ARG A 46 -15.49 -0.11 -1.83
C ARG A 46 -14.51 0.93 -2.36
N GLU A 47 -14.94 2.18 -2.42
CA GLU A 47 -14.10 3.28 -2.89
C GLU A 47 -12.89 3.49 -1.97
N ASN A 48 -13.10 3.46 -0.65
CA ASN A 48 -12.00 3.54 0.30
C ASN A 48 -11.03 2.36 0.18
N LEU A 49 -11.53 1.12 0.03
CA LEU A 49 -10.68 -0.05 -0.19
C LEU A 49 -9.89 0.05 -1.50
N ALA A 50 -10.53 0.46 -2.59
CA ALA A 50 -9.86 0.66 -3.86
C ALA A 50 -8.84 1.81 -3.81
N HIS A 51 -9.07 2.81 -2.96
CA HIS A 51 -8.11 3.89 -2.73
C HIS A 51 -6.90 3.38 -1.94
N ILE A 52 -7.13 2.63 -0.87
CA ILE A 52 -6.06 1.97 -0.09
C ILE A 52 -5.21 1.08 -1.01
N ASP A 53 -5.84 0.26 -1.86
CA ASP A 53 -5.14 -0.60 -2.82
C ASP A 53 -4.25 0.19 -3.77
N ARG A 54 -4.76 1.32 -4.27
CA ARG A 54 -3.97 2.21 -5.14
C ARG A 54 -2.79 2.84 -4.40
N LEU A 55 -2.98 3.31 -3.17
CA LEU A 55 -1.90 3.88 -2.36
C LEU A 55 -0.78 2.86 -2.14
N TYR A 56 -1.13 1.63 -1.80
CA TYR A 56 -0.13 0.55 -1.67
C TYR A 56 0.62 0.26 -2.97
N GLN A 57 0.01 0.48 -4.14
CA GLN A 57 0.63 0.21 -5.44
C GLN A 57 1.39 1.41 -6.03
N THR A 58 1.17 2.63 -5.52
CA THR A 58 1.73 3.84 -6.14
C THR A 58 2.73 4.58 -5.25
N VAL A 59 2.59 4.49 -3.92
CA VAL A 59 3.49 5.19 -3.02
C VAL A 59 4.84 4.48 -2.97
N GLN A 60 5.90 5.22 -3.30
CA GLN A 60 7.26 4.71 -3.24
C GLN A 60 7.78 4.80 -1.81
N VAL A 61 8.08 3.65 -1.23
CA VAL A 61 8.75 3.57 0.08
C VAL A 61 10.24 3.40 -0.16
N THR A 62 11.04 4.19 0.55
CA THR A 62 12.50 4.09 0.52
C THR A 62 13.01 3.65 1.89
N GLY A 63 14.20 3.07 1.89
CA GLY A 63 14.86 2.68 3.12
C GLY A 63 16.37 2.78 2.98
N GLU A 64 17.02 2.82 4.12
CA GLU A 64 18.47 2.87 4.22
C GLU A 64 18.94 2.16 5.49
N LEU A 65 20.15 1.63 5.44
CA LEU A 65 20.84 1.12 6.61
C LEU A 65 21.74 2.20 7.19
N LEU A 66 21.59 2.49 8.46
CA LEU A 66 22.31 3.54 9.19
C LEU A 66 23.02 2.95 10.40
N GLN A 67 24.06 3.64 10.86
CA GLN A 67 24.74 3.30 12.10
C GLN A 67 24.05 3.98 13.30
N SER A 68 23.94 3.26 14.41
CA SER A 68 23.21 3.70 15.60
C SER A 68 23.81 4.96 16.23
N ASP A 69 25.15 5.06 16.30
CA ASP A 69 25.81 6.15 17.04
C ASP A 69 25.76 7.50 16.35
N THR A 70 25.80 7.52 15.00
CA THR A 70 25.95 8.76 14.24
C THR A 70 24.73 9.09 13.38
N GLY A 71 23.82 8.15 13.18
CA GLY A 71 22.73 8.25 12.23
C GLY A 71 23.18 8.25 10.76
N TYR A 72 24.50 8.26 10.52
CA TYR A 72 25.09 8.25 9.18
C TYR A 72 26.25 7.27 9.11
N LEU A 73 26.45 6.69 7.92
CA LEU A 73 27.61 5.84 7.63
C LEU A 73 28.81 6.74 7.31
N HIS A 74 29.44 7.30 8.32
CA HIS A 74 30.62 8.16 8.13
C HIS A 74 31.89 7.32 7.95
N GLY A 75 32.61 7.59 6.86
CA GLY A 75 34.02 7.27 6.65
C GLY A 75 34.30 5.84 6.19
N GLY A 76 33.86 4.81 6.87
CA GLY A 76 34.18 3.40 6.55
C GLY A 76 33.01 2.60 6.03
N GLY A 77 33.30 1.48 5.37
CA GLY A 77 32.27 0.50 5.02
C GLY A 77 31.83 -0.26 6.27
N ILE A 78 30.56 -0.13 6.63
CA ILE A 78 30.01 -0.67 7.88
C ILE A 78 28.93 -1.72 7.60
N VAL A 79 28.22 -1.60 6.48
CA VAL A 79 27.21 -2.59 6.10
C VAL A 79 27.89 -3.78 5.42
N PRO A 80 27.91 -4.97 6.06
CA PRO A 80 28.51 -6.16 5.45
C PRO A 80 27.85 -6.51 4.12
N ALA A 81 28.66 -6.89 3.15
CA ALA A 81 28.16 -7.30 1.83
C ALA A 81 27.16 -8.45 1.92
N GLU A 82 27.34 -9.37 2.87
CA GLU A 82 26.45 -10.50 3.09
C GLU A 82 25.06 -10.04 3.57
N LEU A 83 24.96 -9.02 4.42
CA LEU A 83 23.69 -8.42 4.82
C LEU A 83 22.96 -7.84 3.61
N GLY A 84 23.66 -7.05 2.78
CA GLY A 84 23.10 -6.51 1.55
C GLY A 84 22.58 -7.60 0.61
N ARG A 85 23.37 -8.65 0.38
CA ARG A 85 22.99 -9.79 -0.45
C ARG A 85 21.72 -10.49 0.05
N GLN A 86 21.65 -10.79 1.35
CA GLN A 86 20.47 -11.45 1.94
C GLN A 86 19.22 -10.60 1.87
N LEU A 87 19.34 -9.28 2.03
CA LEU A 87 18.22 -8.37 1.86
C LEU A 87 17.73 -8.32 0.39
N GLU A 88 18.67 -8.28 -0.57
CA GLU A 88 18.34 -8.28 -2.00
C GLU A 88 17.66 -9.59 -2.45
N GLU A 89 18.11 -10.75 -1.95
CA GLU A 89 17.53 -12.06 -2.25
C GLU A 89 16.05 -12.20 -1.85
N ARG A 90 15.57 -11.37 -0.92
CA ARG A 90 14.15 -11.33 -0.55
C ARG A 90 13.25 -10.75 -1.65
N GLY A 91 13.84 -10.07 -2.63
CA GLY A 91 13.12 -9.53 -3.80
C GLY A 91 12.09 -8.45 -3.44
N PHE A 92 12.35 -7.64 -2.42
CA PHE A 92 11.49 -6.52 -2.00
C PHE A 92 11.81 -5.21 -2.72
N PHE A 93 12.97 -5.12 -3.35
CA PHE A 93 13.48 -3.86 -3.86
C PHE A 93 13.19 -3.69 -5.35
N SER A 94 12.79 -2.49 -5.73
CA SER A 94 12.73 -2.05 -7.12
C SER A 94 14.07 -1.49 -7.60
N SER A 95 14.84 -0.89 -6.69
CA SER A 95 16.19 -0.42 -6.93
C SER A 95 17.00 -0.43 -5.64
N VAL A 96 18.31 -0.60 -5.78
CA VAL A 96 19.26 -0.53 -4.67
C VAL A 96 20.41 0.37 -5.09
N THR A 97 20.75 1.32 -4.23
CA THR A 97 21.89 2.19 -4.33
C THR A 97 22.95 1.72 -3.35
N LYS A 98 24.12 1.34 -3.85
CA LYS A 98 25.21 0.79 -3.06
C LYS A 98 26.50 1.53 -3.39
N VAL A 99 27.25 1.89 -2.34
CA VAL A 99 28.60 2.41 -2.47
C VAL A 99 29.49 1.61 -1.54
N LEU A 100 30.54 1.02 -2.07
CA LEU A 100 31.56 0.44 -1.22
C LEU A 100 32.38 1.56 -0.60
N GLY A 101 32.79 1.34 0.63
CA GLY A 101 33.68 2.26 1.31
C GLY A 101 34.49 1.56 2.35
N GLY A 102 35.62 2.15 2.69
CA GLY A 102 36.54 1.61 3.66
C GLY A 102 37.85 2.39 3.61
N SER A 103 38.88 1.82 4.21
CA SER A 103 40.25 2.27 4.09
C SER A 103 41.07 1.32 3.24
N ALA A 104 42.06 1.85 2.56
CA ALA A 104 43.04 1.11 1.78
C ALA A 104 44.42 1.74 1.99
N ASP A 105 45.46 0.93 1.83
CA ASP A 105 46.82 1.45 1.75
C ASP A 105 47.27 1.57 0.32
N ALA A 106 48.03 2.58 0.00
CA ALA A 106 48.58 2.80 -1.31
C ALA A 106 50.09 3.05 -1.24
N GLY A 107 50.78 2.63 -2.27
CA GLY A 107 52.23 2.83 -2.39
C GLY A 107 52.70 2.67 -3.82
N ASP A 108 53.90 3.18 -4.11
CA ASP A 108 54.62 2.88 -5.34
C ASP A 108 55.25 1.49 -5.28
N SER A 109 55.65 1.05 -4.06
CA SER A 109 56.08 -0.33 -3.77
C SER A 109 55.51 -0.71 -2.39
N ILE A 110 54.54 -1.63 -2.38
CA ILE A 110 54.10 -2.28 -1.13
C ILE A 110 54.97 -3.50 -0.93
N PRO A 111 55.61 -3.68 0.27
CA PRO A 111 56.41 -4.86 0.56
C PRO A 111 55.56 -6.09 0.28
N ALA A 112 56.17 -7.08 -0.39
CA ALA A 112 55.52 -8.32 -0.74
C ALA A 112 54.88 -8.96 0.50
N LEU A 113 53.58 -8.77 0.65
CA LEU A 113 52.81 -9.48 1.64
C LEU A 113 52.70 -10.94 1.17
N THR A 114 53.13 -11.86 2.02
CA THR A 114 52.96 -13.30 1.87
C THR A 114 51.47 -13.66 2.01
N GLY A 115 50.66 -13.24 1.06
CA GLY A 115 49.23 -13.49 1.07
C GLY A 115 48.65 -13.34 -0.32
N LYS A 116 47.84 -14.24 -0.74
CA LYS A 116 47.08 -14.42 -1.96
C LYS A 116 47.06 -13.24 -2.93
N ILE A 117 47.94 -13.24 -3.93
CA ILE A 117 47.90 -12.34 -5.08
C ILE A 117 46.90 -12.94 -6.06
N PRO A 118 45.83 -12.25 -6.46
CA PRO A 118 44.96 -12.70 -7.56
C PRO A 118 45.80 -12.84 -8.84
N ALA A 119 45.55 -13.91 -9.60
CA ALA A 119 46.32 -14.40 -10.71
C ALA A 119 46.89 -13.35 -11.67
N GLY A 120 48.06 -12.93 -11.40
CA GLY A 120 48.92 -12.07 -12.20
C GLY A 120 50.15 -11.78 -11.37
N LYS A 121 51.22 -12.57 -11.55
CA LYS A 121 52.49 -12.34 -10.84
C LYS A 121 52.93 -10.88 -10.98
N ILE A 122 52.68 -10.10 -9.94
CA ILE A 122 53.24 -8.76 -9.83
C ILE A 122 54.50 -8.91 -8.96
N THR A 123 55.64 -8.83 -9.57
CA THR A 123 56.90 -8.64 -8.87
C THR A 123 57.02 -7.16 -8.57
N LEU A 124 56.78 -6.77 -7.32
CA LEU A 124 57.01 -5.41 -6.88
C LEU A 124 58.50 -5.19 -6.73
N PRO A 125 59.09 -4.08 -7.23
CA PRO A 125 60.49 -3.76 -6.96
C PRO A 125 60.68 -3.53 -5.46
N ALA A 126 61.73 -4.12 -4.94
CA ALA A 126 62.10 -4.05 -3.52
C ALA A 126 62.95 -2.80 -3.19
N GLU A 127 62.43 -1.64 -3.49
CA GLU A 127 63.08 -0.37 -3.06
C GLU A 127 62.17 0.32 -2.03
N GLU A 128 62.79 1.09 -1.13
CA GLU A 128 62.10 1.86 -0.06
C GLU A 128 61.04 2.78 -0.69
N GLY A 129 59.84 2.24 -0.89
CA GLY A 129 58.76 2.93 -1.55
C GLY A 129 58.01 3.84 -0.57
N ARG A 130 57.47 4.93 -1.11
CA ARG A 130 56.53 5.78 -0.38
C ARG A 130 55.22 5.08 -0.20
N THR A 131 54.71 5.08 0.99
CA THR A 131 53.38 4.48 1.31
C THR A 131 52.50 5.49 2.01
N VAL A 132 51.25 5.50 1.68
CA VAL A 132 50.20 6.25 2.37
C VAL A 132 49.19 5.22 2.89
N THR A 133 48.88 5.26 4.15
CA THR A 133 47.99 4.32 4.83
C THR A 133 46.64 4.97 5.12
N ASP A 134 45.62 4.16 5.35
CA ASP A 134 44.27 4.58 5.75
C ASP A 134 43.58 5.56 4.77
N LEU A 135 43.83 5.39 3.46
CA LEU A 135 43.14 6.17 2.45
C LEU A 135 41.65 5.81 2.41
N ILE A 136 40.82 6.82 2.54
CA ILE A 136 39.37 6.68 2.39
C ILE A 136 39.04 6.43 0.93
N TYR A 137 38.45 5.27 0.62
CA TYR A 137 38.01 4.95 -0.73
C TYR A 137 36.49 4.87 -0.85
N ARG A 138 36.02 5.14 -2.06
CA ARG A 138 34.67 4.84 -2.53
C ARG A 138 34.77 3.96 -3.78
N ALA A 139 33.90 2.95 -3.86
CA ALA A 139 33.74 2.25 -5.12
C ALA A 139 32.24 2.22 -5.50
N VAL A 140 31.98 2.61 -6.75
CA VAL A 140 30.63 2.89 -7.24
C VAL A 140 30.32 2.10 -8.50
N TRP A 141 29.06 1.67 -8.63
CA TRP A 141 28.53 1.11 -9.87
C TRP A 141 28.07 2.20 -10.85
N ARG A 142 27.61 3.34 -10.32
CA ARG A 142 27.18 4.52 -11.06
C ARG A 142 27.69 5.76 -10.34
N MET A 143 28.12 6.77 -11.11
CA MET A 143 28.64 8.01 -10.51
C MET A 143 27.60 8.74 -9.66
N GLU A 144 26.34 8.66 -10.05
CA GLU A 144 25.20 9.25 -9.33
C GLU A 144 24.94 8.62 -7.96
N ASP A 145 25.43 7.40 -7.71
CA ASP A 145 25.27 6.69 -6.44
C ASP A 145 26.22 7.25 -5.36
N CYS A 146 27.30 7.94 -5.73
CA CYS A 146 28.24 8.56 -4.78
C CYS A 146 27.67 9.87 -4.23
N PRO A 147 27.39 9.96 -2.93
CA PRO A 147 26.82 11.18 -2.34
C PRO A 147 27.72 12.38 -2.51
N GLU A 148 29.02 12.19 -2.31
CA GLU A 148 30.04 13.25 -2.35
C GLU A 148 30.22 13.85 -3.78
N LEU A 149 30.03 13.03 -4.81
CA LEU A 149 29.98 13.53 -6.21
C LEU A 149 28.68 14.26 -6.52
N ARG A 150 27.59 13.81 -5.96
CA ARG A 150 26.26 14.39 -6.19
C ARG A 150 26.08 15.75 -5.51
N ASP A 151 26.62 15.93 -4.31
CA ASP A 151 26.56 17.22 -3.57
C ASP A 151 27.67 18.17 -3.94
N GLY A 152 28.65 17.73 -4.73
CA GLY A 152 29.76 18.52 -5.21
C GLY A 152 30.92 18.67 -4.21
N SER A 153 30.90 17.98 -3.08
CA SER A 153 32.02 17.94 -2.12
C SER A 153 33.21 17.15 -2.67
N LEU A 154 32.99 16.27 -3.64
CA LEU A 154 34.01 15.56 -4.38
C LEU A 154 33.95 15.95 -5.86
N THR A 155 35.09 16.28 -6.46
CA THR A 155 35.20 16.52 -7.89
C THR A 155 36.18 15.57 -8.54
N LEU A 156 35.79 15.04 -9.72
CA LEU A 156 36.61 14.13 -10.52
C LEU A 156 37.05 14.84 -11.81
N ARG A 157 38.35 14.80 -12.10
CA ARG A 157 38.91 15.25 -13.38
C ARG A 157 39.55 14.07 -14.08
N THR A 158 39.06 13.75 -15.27
CA THR A 158 39.65 12.74 -16.17
C THR A 158 40.30 13.43 -17.37
N PRO A 159 41.35 12.87 -17.98
CA PRO A 159 42.10 13.54 -19.04
C PRO A 159 41.29 13.89 -20.28
N GLU A 160 40.27 13.11 -20.62
CA GLU A 160 39.56 13.20 -21.90
C GLU A 160 38.05 13.43 -21.77
N GLY A 161 37.56 13.73 -20.59
CA GLY A 161 36.09 13.82 -20.35
C GLY A 161 35.35 12.48 -20.54
N GLU A 162 36.07 11.39 -20.60
CA GLU A 162 35.52 10.07 -20.66
C GLU A 162 34.80 9.77 -19.35
N ASP A 163 33.65 9.11 -19.46
CA ASP A 163 32.97 8.58 -18.32
C ASP A 163 33.86 7.54 -17.62
N PHE A 164 34.28 7.85 -16.40
CA PHE A 164 35.21 7.04 -15.60
C PHE A 164 34.75 5.57 -15.45
N LEU A 165 33.44 5.31 -15.50
CA LEU A 165 32.84 4.00 -15.37
C LEU A 165 32.53 3.33 -16.70
N THR A 166 32.42 4.07 -17.81
CA THR A 166 32.06 3.52 -19.11
C THR A 166 33.20 2.63 -19.66
N GLY A 167 32.88 1.37 -19.87
CA GLY A 167 33.84 0.38 -20.36
C GLY A 167 34.79 -0.16 -19.29
N ALA A 168 34.57 0.09 -18.01
CA ALA A 168 35.42 -0.36 -16.90
C ALA A 168 35.28 -1.88 -16.65
N ARG A 169 35.70 -2.70 -17.64
CA ARG A 169 36.03 -4.12 -17.40
C ARG A 169 37.34 -4.26 -16.63
N GLU A 170 38.19 -3.23 -16.66
CA GLU A 170 39.47 -3.20 -15.96
C GLU A 170 39.37 -2.26 -14.76
N LEU A 171 39.99 -2.69 -13.65
CA LEU A 171 40.09 -1.88 -12.45
C LEU A 171 40.99 -0.66 -12.73
N ARG A 172 40.49 0.52 -12.47
CA ARG A 172 41.20 1.80 -12.58
C ARG A 172 40.86 2.68 -11.38
N ALA A 173 41.75 3.61 -11.02
CA ALA A 173 41.58 4.47 -9.86
C ALA A 173 41.61 5.95 -10.26
N ALA A 174 40.71 6.70 -9.64
CA ALA A 174 40.92 8.15 -9.51
C ALA A 174 41.47 8.41 -8.12
N VAL A 175 42.49 9.19 -7.99
CA VAL A 175 43.28 9.38 -6.77
C VAL A 175 43.33 10.87 -6.43
N SER A 176 43.32 11.22 -5.16
CA SER A 176 43.41 12.62 -4.75
C SER A 176 44.77 13.22 -5.15
N ALA A 177 44.74 14.52 -5.45
CA ALA A 177 45.95 15.25 -5.86
C ALA A 177 47.06 15.13 -4.79
N ASP A 178 46.71 15.22 -3.52
CA ASP A 178 47.66 15.17 -2.39
C ASP A 178 48.35 13.77 -2.29
N VAL A 179 47.62 12.71 -2.54
CA VAL A 179 48.16 11.35 -2.55
C VAL A 179 49.11 11.14 -3.74
N LEU A 180 48.71 11.64 -4.91
CA LEU A 180 49.57 11.58 -6.09
C LEU A 180 50.89 12.37 -5.91
N GLU A 181 50.82 13.54 -5.30
CA GLU A 181 52.00 14.32 -4.97
C GLU A 181 52.91 13.61 -3.96
N THR A 182 52.29 13.07 -2.91
CA THR A 182 53.04 12.33 -1.85
C THR A 182 53.76 11.11 -2.41
N LEU A 183 53.11 10.37 -3.32
CA LEU A 183 53.68 9.18 -3.95
C LEU A 183 54.55 9.51 -5.14
N GLY A 184 54.51 10.73 -5.66
CA GLY A 184 55.23 11.15 -6.86
C GLY A 184 54.69 10.57 -8.14
N LEU A 185 53.43 10.14 -8.18
CA LEU A 185 52.77 9.44 -9.28
C LEU A 185 52.08 10.43 -10.22
N ARG A 186 51.98 10.07 -11.50
CA ARG A 186 51.30 10.84 -12.56
C ARG A 186 50.12 10.03 -13.12
N LEU A 187 49.23 10.75 -13.79
CA LEU A 187 48.16 10.16 -14.57
C LEU A 187 48.73 9.13 -15.57
N GLY A 188 48.09 7.96 -15.66
CA GLY A 188 48.53 6.84 -16.51
C GLY A 188 49.52 5.88 -15.84
N GLU A 189 50.16 6.28 -14.75
CA GLU A 189 51.02 5.39 -13.97
C GLU A 189 50.18 4.42 -13.13
N ARG A 190 50.82 3.36 -12.64
CA ARG A 190 50.12 2.36 -11.80
C ARG A 190 50.40 2.61 -10.35
N ILE A 191 49.33 2.54 -9.55
CA ILE A 191 49.37 2.60 -8.10
C ILE A 191 49.10 1.19 -7.54
N ALA A 192 49.84 0.79 -6.53
CA ALA A 192 49.55 -0.40 -5.76
C ALA A 192 48.56 -0.06 -4.64
N LEU A 193 47.42 -0.73 -4.63
CA LEU A 193 46.37 -0.57 -3.61
C LEU A 193 46.25 -1.85 -2.80
N ARG A 194 46.22 -1.73 -1.50
CA ARG A 194 46.04 -2.85 -0.58
C ARG A 194 44.70 -2.75 0.16
N PHE A 195 43.92 -3.81 0.07
CA PHE A 195 42.65 -4.00 0.74
C PHE A 195 42.74 -5.25 1.61
N GLY A 196 42.99 -5.13 2.89
CA GLY A 196 43.31 -6.25 3.75
C GLY A 196 44.56 -6.98 3.26
N ASP A 197 44.42 -8.28 2.95
CA ASP A 197 45.52 -9.11 2.36
C ASP A 197 45.57 -9.06 0.82
N CYS A 198 44.63 -8.40 0.18
CA CYS A 198 44.57 -8.26 -1.27
C CYS A 198 45.37 -7.05 -1.75
N CYS A 199 46.36 -7.27 -2.63
CA CYS A 199 47.12 -6.19 -3.26
C CYS A 199 46.82 -6.14 -4.77
N LEU A 200 46.46 -4.96 -5.28
CA LEU A 200 46.04 -4.73 -6.63
C LEU A 200 46.86 -3.62 -7.29
N MET A 201 47.38 -3.87 -8.48
CA MET A 201 48.06 -2.82 -9.29
C MET A 201 47.07 -2.20 -10.26
N VAL A 202 46.78 -0.93 -10.04
CA VAL A 202 45.68 -0.22 -10.69
C VAL A 202 46.21 1.02 -11.44
N PRO A 203 45.86 1.26 -12.73
CA PRO A 203 46.26 2.49 -13.39
C PRO A 203 45.49 3.71 -12.83
N VAL A 204 46.20 4.81 -12.68
CA VAL A 204 45.61 6.08 -12.26
C VAL A 204 44.96 6.76 -13.48
N ALA A 205 43.63 6.78 -13.50
CA ALA A 205 42.87 7.30 -14.63
C ALA A 205 42.22 8.67 -14.38
N GLY A 206 42.29 9.18 -13.14
CA GLY A 206 41.71 10.47 -12.80
C GLY A 206 42.27 11.10 -11.55
N VAL A 207 42.01 12.37 -11.35
CA VAL A 207 42.42 13.13 -10.16
C VAL A 207 41.15 13.58 -9.41
N LEU A 208 41.17 13.36 -8.11
CA LEU A 208 40.10 13.77 -7.19
C LEU A 208 40.49 15.04 -6.42
N SER A 209 39.48 15.82 -6.10
CA SER A 209 39.58 16.93 -5.13
C SER A 209 38.39 16.83 -4.17
N GLY A 210 38.64 16.68 -2.89
CA GLY A 210 37.64 16.50 -1.82
C GLY A 210 38.15 15.57 -0.73
N ASP A 211 37.27 15.19 0.17
CA ASP A 211 37.60 14.37 1.36
C ASP A 211 37.87 12.88 1.02
N VAL A 212 37.39 12.40 -0.10
CA VAL A 212 37.62 11.03 -0.58
C VAL A 212 38.92 10.99 -1.38
N GLN A 213 39.80 10.08 -1.00
CA GLN A 213 41.14 9.99 -1.60
C GLN A 213 41.22 9.00 -2.75
N LEU A 214 40.32 8.03 -2.81
CA LEU A 214 40.27 7.03 -3.88
C LEU A 214 38.84 6.84 -4.36
N LEU A 215 38.64 6.83 -5.68
CA LEU A 215 37.40 6.43 -6.33
C LEU A 215 37.69 5.29 -7.31
N LEU A 216 36.88 4.24 -7.25
CA LEU A 216 37.08 3.00 -7.98
C LEU A 216 35.76 2.54 -8.62
N PRO A 217 35.79 1.83 -9.74
CA PRO A 217 34.63 1.10 -10.24
C PRO A 217 34.36 -0.10 -9.33
N ALA A 218 33.14 -0.26 -8.86
CA ALA A 218 32.78 -1.26 -7.87
C ALA A 218 32.78 -2.69 -8.42
N GLU A 219 32.34 -2.88 -9.67
CA GLU A 219 32.22 -4.21 -10.26
C GLU A 219 33.60 -4.94 -10.34
N PRO A 220 34.62 -4.38 -10.99
CA PRO A 220 35.93 -5.06 -11.06
C PRO A 220 36.61 -5.14 -9.68
N LEU A 221 36.36 -4.20 -8.77
CA LEU A 221 36.90 -4.27 -7.42
C LEU A 221 36.30 -5.43 -6.64
N THR A 222 34.96 -5.60 -6.66
CA THR A 222 34.30 -6.70 -5.95
C THR A 222 34.67 -8.07 -6.52
N GLU A 223 34.91 -8.16 -7.83
CA GLU A 223 35.42 -9.40 -8.44
C GLU A 223 36.82 -9.73 -7.94
N ALA A 224 37.71 -8.74 -7.90
CA ALA A 224 39.08 -8.91 -7.41
C ALA A 224 39.10 -9.31 -5.92
N LEU A 225 38.33 -8.63 -5.07
CA LEU A 225 38.22 -8.93 -3.65
C LEU A 225 37.64 -10.35 -3.42
N ARG A 226 36.60 -10.73 -4.18
CA ARG A 226 36.03 -12.07 -4.11
C ARG A 226 37.06 -13.15 -4.52
N ALA A 227 37.81 -12.90 -5.58
CA ALA A 227 38.87 -13.82 -6.02
C ALA A 227 39.98 -13.97 -4.97
N ALA A 228 40.26 -12.92 -4.21
CA ALA A 228 41.19 -12.94 -3.10
C ALA A 228 40.63 -13.59 -1.82
N GLY A 229 39.34 -13.81 -1.75
CA GLY A 229 38.66 -14.30 -0.54
C GLY A 229 38.44 -13.23 0.51
N GLU A 230 38.54 -11.94 0.13
CA GLU A 230 38.32 -10.80 1.01
C GLU A 230 36.83 -10.44 1.09
N SER A 231 36.42 -10.00 2.27
CA SER A 231 35.10 -9.42 2.48
C SER A 231 35.14 -7.93 2.21
N TRP A 232 34.00 -7.37 1.84
CA TRP A 232 33.83 -5.93 1.68
C TRP A 232 32.57 -5.44 2.37
N ALA A 233 32.49 -4.14 2.58
CA ALA A 233 31.35 -3.52 3.18
C ALA A 233 30.90 -2.27 2.39
N TYR A 234 29.63 -1.93 2.53
CA TYR A 234 29.09 -0.71 1.95
C TYR A 234 29.13 0.43 2.96
N CYS A 235 29.49 1.62 2.51
CA CYS A 235 29.35 2.87 3.26
C CYS A 235 27.98 3.53 3.00
N VAL A 236 27.35 3.21 1.87
CA VAL A 236 25.98 3.60 1.56
C VAL A 236 25.22 2.36 1.13
N TYR A 237 24.09 2.13 1.77
CA TYR A 237 23.14 1.09 1.36
C TYR A 237 21.73 1.65 1.49
N ALA A 238 21.20 2.13 0.39
CA ALA A 238 19.86 2.67 0.28
C ALA A 238 19.05 1.90 -0.77
N PHE A 239 17.77 1.80 -0.58
CA PHE A 239 16.90 1.05 -1.49
C PHE A 239 15.54 1.69 -1.64
N ALA A 240 14.89 1.41 -2.74
CA ALA A 240 13.49 1.68 -2.95
C ALA A 240 12.73 0.35 -2.95
N VAL A 241 11.64 0.30 -2.21
CA VAL A 241 10.77 -0.88 -2.14
C VAL A 241 9.91 -0.96 -3.40
N ASP A 242 9.68 -2.16 -3.90
CA ASP A 242 8.70 -2.37 -4.97
C ASP A 242 7.29 -2.06 -4.43
N PRO A 243 6.57 -1.07 -4.99
CA PRO A 243 5.22 -0.71 -4.53
C PRO A 243 4.25 -1.89 -4.48
N ALA A 244 4.41 -2.89 -5.35
CA ALA A 244 3.61 -4.11 -5.31
C ALA A 244 3.77 -4.91 -4.00
N ARG A 245 4.86 -4.69 -3.27
CA ARG A 245 5.22 -5.34 -2.01
C ARG A 245 4.91 -4.52 -0.76
N ASN A 246 4.44 -3.29 -0.89
CA ASN A 246 4.17 -2.39 0.24
C ASN A 246 3.25 -2.99 1.31
N ARG A 247 2.31 -3.87 0.95
CA ARG A 247 1.45 -4.56 1.93
C ARG A 247 2.21 -5.52 2.85
N ALA A 248 3.34 -6.02 2.40
CA ALA A 248 4.19 -6.94 3.17
C ALA A 248 5.30 -6.22 3.95
N LEU A 249 5.35 -4.87 3.92
CA LEU A 249 6.35 -4.07 4.63
C LEU A 249 6.48 -4.40 6.12
N PRO A 250 5.40 -4.60 6.91
CA PRO A 250 5.55 -4.93 8.32
C PRO A 250 6.29 -6.25 8.56
N ALA A 251 6.03 -7.26 7.73
CA ALA A 251 6.72 -8.55 7.79
C ALA A 251 8.18 -8.42 7.34
N PHE A 252 8.42 -7.70 6.24
CA PHE A 252 9.76 -7.40 5.77
C PHE A 252 10.59 -6.64 6.81
N ARG A 253 10.01 -5.62 7.46
CA ARG A 253 10.67 -4.85 8.52
C ARG A 253 11.17 -5.78 9.65
N ALA A 254 10.29 -6.63 10.19
CA ALA A 254 10.64 -7.54 11.28
C ALA A 254 11.76 -8.52 10.86
N GLU A 255 11.73 -9.03 9.65
CA GLU A 255 12.74 -9.92 9.12
C GLU A 255 14.07 -9.20 8.86
N ALA A 256 14.03 -8.03 8.23
CA ALA A 256 15.20 -7.21 7.94
C ALA A 256 15.89 -6.71 9.22
N GLU A 257 15.12 -6.32 10.24
CA GLU A 257 15.67 -5.96 11.56
C GLU A 257 16.38 -7.16 12.22
N THR A 258 15.83 -8.37 12.08
CA THR A 258 16.45 -9.58 12.60
C THR A 258 17.76 -9.89 11.88
N LEU A 259 17.78 -9.80 10.56
CA LEU A 259 18.98 -9.98 9.75
C LEU A 259 20.04 -8.93 10.08
N THR A 260 19.65 -7.67 10.16
CA THR A 260 20.53 -6.56 10.51
C THR A 260 21.18 -6.80 11.86
N ARG A 261 20.39 -7.17 12.88
CA ARG A 261 20.91 -7.47 14.22
C ARG A 261 21.87 -8.66 14.24
N THR A 262 21.63 -9.66 13.40
CA THR A 262 22.46 -10.88 13.36
C THR A 262 23.76 -10.67 12.61
N LEU A 263 23.75 -9.87 11.54
CA LEU A 263 24.87 -9.72 10.60
C LEU A 263 25.66 -8.42 10.73
N SER A 264 25.17 -7.44 11.52
CA SER A 264 25.88 -6.17 11.70
C SER A 264 27.19 -6.29 12.50
N GLY A 265 27.40 -7.38 13.21
CA GLY A 265 28.60 -7.55 14.03
C GLY A 265 28.69 -6.46 15.14
N PRO A 266 29.90 -5.90 15.36
CA PRO A 266 30.08 -4.84 16.36
C PRO A 266 29.48 -3.50 15.94
N ALA A 267 29.15 -3.30 14.65
CA ALA A 267 28.50 -2.10 14.16
C ALA A 267 27.00 -2.20 14.46
N GLU A 268 26.49 -1.38 15.36
CA GLU A 268 25.06 -1.30 15.65
C GLU A 268 24.31 -0.65 14.46
N LEU A 269 23.95 -1.46 13.49
CA LEU A 269 23.17 -1.01 12.34
C LEU A 269 21.68 -1.08 12.64
N PHE A 270 20.93 -0.15 12.11
CA PHE A 270 19.47 -0.17 12.12
C PHE A 270 18.91 0.13 10.75
N LEU A 271 17.74 -0.43 10.47
CA LEU A 271 16.99 -0.22 9.24
C LEU A 271 16.06 0.98 9.40
N LEU A 272 16.28 2.03 8.64
CA LEU A 272 15.36 3.16 8.52
C LEU A 272 14.47 2.95 7.28
N LEU A 273 13.17 2.76 7.50
CA LEU A 273 12.17 2.75 6.43
C LEU A 273 11.38 4.06 6.46
N ARG A 274 11.33 4.76 5.34
CA ARG A 274 10.58 6.00 5.17
C ARG A 274 9.19 5.68 4.61
N ASP A 275 8.35 5.06 5.43
CA ASP A 275 6.98 4.66 5.12
C ASP A 275 5.92 5.60 5.73
N THR A 276 6.34 6.72 6.30
CA THR A 276 5.47 7.68 6.99
C THR A 276 4.36 8.22 6.07
N GLU A 277 4.68 8.54 4.82
CA GLU A 277 3.70 9.03 3.84
C GLU A 277 2.63 7.97 3.55
N LEU A 278 3.05 6.71 3.34
CA LEU A 278 2.13 5.61 3.13
C LEU A 278 1.23 5.39 4.35
N THR A 279 1.82 5.34 5.54
CA THR A 279 1.10 5.11 6.79
C THR A 279 0.09 6.22 7.07
N GLN A 280 0.51 7.49 6.95
CA GLN A 280 -0.37 8.65 7.16
C GLN A 280 -1.52 8.72 6.13
N ALA A 281 -1.30 8.25 4.91
CA ALA A 281 -2.35 8.22 3.90
C ALA A 281 -3.32 7.05 4.10
N VAL A 282 -2.84 5.87 4.53
CA VAL A 282 -3.63 4.64 4.62
C VAL A 282 -4.39 4.54 5.95
N GLU A 283 -3.77 4.87 7.09
CA GLU A 283 -4.36 4.71 8.43
C GLU A 283 -5.76 5.35 8.58
N PRO A 284 -6.01 6.60 8.17
CA PRO A 284 -7.34 7.20 8.28
C PRO A 284 -8.38 6.51 7.39
N LEU A 285 -7.98 5.99 6.23
CA LEU A 285 -8.87 5.26 5.34
C LEU A 285 -9.23 3.89 5.92
N GLU A 286 -8.29 3.15 6.49
CA GLU A 286 -8.52 1.87 7.15
C GLU A 286 -9.44 2.03 8.36
N ARG A 287 -9.22 3.07 9.17
CA ARG A 287 -10.10 3.41 10.29
C ARG A 287 -11.52 3.70 9.81
N ASN A 288 -11.66 4.48 8.73
CA ASN A 288 -12.95 4.80 8.13
C ASN A 288 -13.64 3.55 7.59
N VAL A 289 -12.93 2.67 6.89
CA VAL A 289 -13.46 1.38 6.41
C VAL A 289 -13.92 0.50 7.57
N THR A 290 -13.15 0.46 8.66
CA THR A 290 -13.51 -0.31 9.86
C THR A 290 -14.80 0.20 10.49
N LEU A 291 -14.96 1.52 10.63
CA LEU A 291 -16.20 2.14 11.11
C LEU A 291 -17.38 1.81 10.18
N LEU A 292 -17.19 1.98 8.87
CA LEU A 292 -18.23 1.72 7.89
C LEU A 292 -18.63 0.24 7.85
N ARG A 293 -17.71 -0.69 8.09
CA ARG A 293 -18.02 -2.14 8.19
C ARG A 293 -18.94 -2.47 9.37
N VAL A 294 -18.87 -1.72 10.45
CA VAL A 294 -19.77 -1.86 11.60
C VAL A 294 -21.10 -1.14 11.35
N LEU A 295 -21.03 0.08 10.79
CA LEU A 295 -22.21 0.89 10.51
C LEU A 295 -23.11 0.30 9.41
N TYR A 296 -22.54 -0.35 8.42
CA TYR A 296 -23.32 -0.89 7.30
C TYR A 296 -24.36 -1.94 7.71
N PRO A 297 -24.03 -3.01 8.45
CA PRO A 297 -25.04 -3.96 8.92
C PRO A 297 -26.04 -3.34 9.90
N ALA A 298 -25.60 -2.39 10.75
CA ALA A 298 -26.49 -1.66 11.63
C ALA A 298 -27.49 -0.80 10.83
N ALA A 299 -27.03 -0.11 9.79
CA ALA A 299 -27.89 0.67 8.91
C ALA A 299 -28.88 -0.23 8.13
N LEU A 300 -28.45 -1.42 7.69
CA LEU A 300 -29.34 -2.39 7.06
C LEU A 300 -30.45 -2.87 8.02
N ALA A 301 -30.10 -3.21 9.26
CA ALA A 301 -31.06 -3.64 10.26
C ALA A 301 -32.03 -2.51 10.62
N LEU A 302 -31.52 -1.30 10.83
CA LEU A 302 -32.35 -0.11 11.08
C LEU A 302 -33.30 0.19 9.92
N SER A 303 -32.81 0.12 8.69
CA SER A 303 -33.61 0.35 7.48
C SER A 303 -34.74 -0.68 7.35
N ALA A 304 -34.43 -1.95 7.60
CA ALA A 304 -35.44 -3.03 7.61
C ALA A 304 -36.49 -2.82 8.73
N GLY A 305 -36.03 -2.41 9.91
CA GLY A 305 -36.94 -2.08 11.05
C GLY A 305 -37.84 -0.88 10.74
N LEU A 306 -37.28 0.17 10.14
CA LEU A 306 -38.05 1.36 9.70
C LEU A 306 -39.08 0.98 8.61
N ALA A 307 -38.70 0.16 7.65
CA ALA A 307 -39.59 -0.33 6.62
C ALA A 307 -40.73 -1.18 7.21
N ALA A 308 -40.42 -2.05 8.18
CA ALA A 308 -41.42 -2.84 8.90
C ALA A 308 -42.36 -1.97 9.72
N GLY A 309 -41.83 -1.01 10.50
CA GLY A 309 -42.62 -0.07 11.29
C GLY A 309 -43.54 0.81 10.45
N ALA A 310 -43.01 1.37 9.35
CA ALA A 310 -43.80 2.17 8.42
C ALA A 310 -44.91 1.35 7.76
N ALA A 311 -44.58 0.13 7.30
CA ALA A 311 -45.55 -0.79 6.70
C ALA A 311 -46.65 -1.18 7.68
N ALA A 312 -46.27 -1.50 8.94
CA ALA A 312 -47.25 -1.82 10.00
C ALA A 312 -48.17 -0.62 10.31
N MET A 313 -47.60 0.58 10.41
CA MET A 313 -48.36 1.81 10.71
C MET A 313 -49.35 2.14 9.61
N LEU A 314 -48.95 2.04 8.35
CA LEU A 314 -49.83 2.23 7.19
C LEU A 314 -50.98 1.21 7.17
N THR A 315 -50.67 -0.07 7.40
CA THR A 315 -51.70 -1.12 7.49
C THR A 315 -52.66 -0.91 8.68
N LEU A 316 -52.17 -0.42 9.83
CA LEU A 316 -53.04 -0.07 10.98
C LEU A 316 -53.94 1.12 10.68
N GLN A 317 -53.52 2.09 9.87
CA GLN A 317 -54.33 3.22 9.49
C GLN A 317 -55.50 2.83 8.56
N SER A 318 -55.38 1.78 7.74
CA SER A 318 -56.46 1.24 6.91
C SER A 318 -57.44 0.29 7.63
N ARG A 319 -57.35 0.21 8.99
CA ARG A 319 -58.17 -0.70 9.80
C ARG A 319 -59.66 -0.57 9.56
N GLY A 320 -60.22 0.66 9.43
CA GLY A 320 -61.64 0.91 9.24
C GLY A 320 -62.15 0.39 7.89
N GLU A 321 -61.34 0.57 6.85
CA GLU A 321 -61.68 0.10 5.49
C GLU A 321 -61.67 -1.45 5.43
N LEU A 322 -60.68 -2.08 6.09
CA LEU A 322 -60.64 -3.53 6.21
C LEU A 322 -61.83 -4.09 6.98
N ALA A 323 -62.32 -3.38 8.00
CA ALA A 323 -63.52 -3.74 8.74
C ALA A 323 -64.77 -3.70 7.84
N ILE A 324 -64.94 -2.62 7.05
CA ILE A 324 -66.05 -2.46 6.09
C ILE A 324 -66.01 -3.58 5.02
N LEU A 325 -64.83 -3.88 4.44
CA LEU A 325 -64.68 -4.96 3.48
C LEU A 325 -65.10 -6.31 4.01
N ARG A 326 -64.76 -6.59 5.28
CA ARG A 326 -65.18 -7.80 5.97
C ARG A 326 -66.69 -7.87 6.22
N LEU A 327 -67.32 -6.77 6.59
CA LEU A 327 -68.79 -6.68 6.77
C LEU A 327 -69.51 -6.92 5.45
N LEU A 328 -68.92 -6.49 4.34
CA LEU A 328 -69.43 -6.76 2.98
C LEU A 328 -69.21 -8.21 2.50
N GLY A 329 -68.68 -9.10 3.40
CA GLY A 329 -68.54 -10.52 3.14
C GLY A 329 -67.20 -10.95 2.54
N LEU A 330 -66.19 -10.09 2.51
CA LEU A 330 -64.86 -10.46 1.99
C LEU A 330 -64.17 -11.43 2.96
N ALA A 331 -63.70 -12.58 2.45
CA ALA A 331 -62.99 -13.58 3.23
C ALA A 331 -61.75 -12.99 3.91
N ARG A 332 -61.47 -13.36 5.15
CA ARG A 332 -60.38 -12.88 6.00
C ARG A 332 -59.05 -12.92 5.31
N ARG A 333 -58.71 -14.00 4.57
CA ARG A 333 -57.44 -14.12 3.83
C ARG A 333 -57.33 -13.11 2.69
N ARG A 334 -58.41 -12.81 1.96
CA ARG A 334 -58.43 -11.86 0.88
C ARG A 334 -58.32 -10.41 1.40
N ALA A 335 -59.00 -10.08 2.48
CA ALA A 335 -58.89 -8.81 3.15
C ALA A 335 -57.45 -8.53 3.59
N GLY A 336 -56.78 -9.53 4.17
CA GLY A 336 -55.34 -9.44 4.51
C GLY A 336 -54.43 -9.25 3.31
N ALA A 337 -54.66 -9.98 2.23
CA ALA A 337 -53.91 -9.86 1.02
C ALA A 337 -54.03 -8.46 0.36
N LEU A 338 -55.20 -7.88 0.42
CA LEU A 338 -55.45 -6.49 -0.06
C LEU A 338 -54.70 -5.48 0.79
N ALA A 339 -54.73 -5.58 2.11
CA ALA A 339 -54.01 -4.72 3.05
C ALA A 339 -52.49 -4.78 2.84
N VAL A 340 -51.94 -5.98 2.66
CA VAL A 340 -50.52 -6.19 2.37
C VAL A 340 -50.16 -5.63 0.99
N GLY A 341 -51.01 -5.85 -0.02
CA GLY A 341 -50.84 -5.34 -1.38
C GLY A 341 -50.81 -3.82 -1.44
N GLU A 342 -51.64 -3.14 -0.66
CA GLU A 342 -51.69 -1.67 -0.58
C GLU A 342 -50.35 -1.06 -0.16
N VAL A 343 -49.60 -1.71 0.72
CA VAL A 343 -48.28 -1.24 1.19
C VAL A 343 -47.17 -1.73 0.30
N LEU A 344 -47.23 -2.97 -0.21
CA LEU A 344 -46.17 -3.56 -1.01
C LEU A 344 -46.04 -2.92 -2.39
N ILE A 345 -47.12 -2.52 -3.03
CA ILE A 345 -47.07 -1.88 -4.37
C ILE A 345 -46.22 -0.62 -4.35
N PRO A 346 -46.48 0.40 -3.49
CA PRO A 346 -45.64 1.59 -3.42
C PRO A 346 -44.22 1.30 -2.94
N THR A 347 -44.03 0.33 -2.03
CA THR A 347 -42.69 -0.11 -1.62
C THR A 347 -41.91 -0.66 -2.82
N LEU A 348 -42.50 -1.55 -3.63
CA LEU A 348 -41.88 -2.09 -4.83
C LEU A 348 -41.55 -1.00 -5.86
N LEU A 349 -42.45 -0.04 -6.06
CA LEU A 349 -42.18 1.12 -6.94
C LEU A 349 -41.00 1.94 -6.44
N GLY A 350 -40.94 2.19 -5.13
CA GLY A 350 -39.81 2.90 -4.50
C GLY A 350 -38.47 2.13 -4.66
N LEU A 351 -38.51 0.81 -4.44
CA LEU A 351 -37.35 -0.05 -4.65
C LEU A 351 -36.91 -0.07 -6.12
N LEU A 352 -37.83 -0.13 -7.07
CA LEU A 352 -37.52 -0.06 -8.51
C LEU A 352 -36.89 1.29 -8.89
N LEU A 353 -37.42 2.40 -8.37
CA LEU A 353 -36.83 3.72 -8.57
C LEU A 353 -35.43 3.81 -7.94
N GLY A 354 -35.26 3.30 -6.73
CA GLY A 354 -33.97 3.22 -6.04
C GLY A 354 -32.96 2.34 -6.78
N LEU A 355 -33.41 1.19 -7.29
CA LEU A 355 -32.57 0.31 -8.12
C LEU A 355 -32.17 0.97 -9.44
N ALA A 356 -33.08 1.67 -10.11
CA ALA A 356 -32.78 2.42 -11.32
C ALA A 356 -31.73 3.51 -11.08
N ALA A 357 -31.89 4.30 -10.01
CA ALA A 357 -30.93 5.30 -9.62
C ALA A 357 -29.56 4.70 -9.23
N ALA A 358 -29.58 3.59 -8.49
CA ALA A 358 -28.36 2.85 -8.13
C ALA A 358 -27.66 2.25 -9.34
N ARG A 359 -28.42 1.80 -10.36
CA ARG A 359 -27.86 1.28 -11.61
C ARG A 359 -27.11 2.36 -12.39
N ILE A 360 -27.65 3.56 -12.46
CA ILE A 360 -26.99 4.72 -13.10
C ILE A 360 -25.64 4.99 -12.42
N ARG A 361 -25.57 4.83 -11.11
CA ARG A 361 -24.35 5.04 -10.31
C ARG A 361 -23.50 3.77 -10.11
N GLN A 362 -23.88 2.66 -10.73
CA GLN A 362 -23.21 1.34 -10.62
C GLN A 362 -23.11 0.82 -9.17
N TRP A 363 -24.04 1.20 -8.30
CA TRP A 363 -24.08 0.78 -6.92
C TRP A 363 -24.66 -0.63 -6.76
N GLN A 364 -24.07 -1.44 -5.90
CA GLN A 364 -24.61 -2.77 -5.57
C GLN A 364 -25.55 -2.69 -4.37
N VAL A 365 -26.85 -2.61 -4.63
CA VAL A 365 -27.89 -2.42 -3.60
C VAL A 365 -28.81 -3.62 -3.41
N LEU A 366 -28.62 -4.71 -4.18
CA LEU A 366 -29.51 -5.90 -4.15
C LEU A 366 -29.74 -6.47 -2.74
N PRO A 367 -28.74 -6.65 -1.85
CA PRO A 367 -28.99 -7.16 -0.52
C PRO A 367 -29.89 -6.25 0.32
N GLY A 368 -29.71 -4.92 0.18
CA GLY A 368 -30.56 -3.95 0.87
C GLY A 368 -32.00 -3.99 0.40
N ALA A 369 -32.23 -4.15 -0.91
CA ALA A 369 -33.57 -4.26 -1.48
C ALA A 369 -34.32 -5.48 -0.92
N GLY A 370 -33.65 -6.63 -0.82
CA GLY A 370 -34.23 -7.84 -0.25
C GLY A 370 -34.64 -7.67 1.22
N LEU A 371 -33.78 -7.05 2.03
CA LEU A 371 -34.07 -6.80 3.45
C LEU A 371 -35.20 -5.78 3.65
N LEU A 372 -35.25 -4.73 2.85
CA LEU A 372 -36.35 -3.75 2.90
C LEU A 372 -37.68 -4.38 2.51
N LEU A 373 -37.71 -5.24 1.48
CA LEU A 373 -38.92 -5.99 1.12
C LEU A 373 -39.38 -6.91 2.24
N LEU A 374 -38.45 -7.68 2.83
CA LEU A 374 -38.75 -8.56 3.96
C LEU A 374 -39.28 -7.76 5.16
N GLY A 375 -38.66 -6.64 5.48
CA GLY A 375 -39.11 -5.74 6.52
C GLY A 375 -40.54 -5.24 6.27
N SER A 376 -40.84 -4.68 5.11
CA SER A 376 -42.17 -4.22 4.73
C SER A 376 -43.21 -5.33 4.74
N LEU A 377 -42.84 -6.51 4.26
CA LEU A 377 -43.72 -7.69 4.25
C LEU A 377 -44.06 -8.15 5.67
N THR A 378 -43.05 -8.31 6.54
CA THR A 378 -43.27 -8.76 7.93
C THR A 378 -44.07 -7.72 8.71
N GLY A 379 -43.83 -6.42 8.55
CA GLY A 379 -44.58 -5.36 9.18
C GLY A 379 -46.04 -5.33 8.74
N SER A 380 -46.32 -5.36 7.44
CA SER A 380 -47.66 -5.34 6.88
C SER A 380 -48.46 -6.61 7.22
N VAL A 381 -47.86 -7.79 7.13
CA VAL A 381 -48.49 -9.07 7.47
C VAL A 381 -48.80 -9.16 8.97
N GLY A 382 -47.86 -8.74 9.83
CA GLY A 382 -48.06 -8.67 11.28
C GLY A 382 -49.23 -7.76 11.68
N ALA A 383 -49.26 -6.55 11.13
CA ALA A 383 -50.32 -5.59 11.36
C ALA A 383 -51.69 -6.09 10.83
N ALA A 384 -51.72 -6.61 9.60
CA ALA A 384 -52.93 -7.15 9.01
C ALA A 384 -53.46 -8.35 9.86
N ALA A 385 -52.59 -9.23 10.32
CA ALA A 385 -52.98 -10.35 11.18
C ALA A 385 -53.56 -9.86 12.53
N ALA A 386 -52.98 -8.79 13.11
CA ALA A 386 -53.50 -8.20 14.37
C ALA A 386 -54.90 -7.58 14.19
N ILE A 387 -55.11 -6.84 13.06
CA ILE A 387 -56.43 -6.28 12.75
C ILE A 387 -57.47 -7.38 12.51
N LEU A 388 -57.11 -8.38 11.70
CA LEU A 388 -58.03 -9.44 11.30
C LEU A 388 -58.40 -10.41 12.43
N ARG A 389 -57.70 -10.41 13.55
CA ARG A 389 -58.05 -11.16 14.75
C ARG A 389 -59.19 -10.54 15.54
N LYS A 390 -59.43 -9.22 15.42
CA LYS A 390 -60.46 -8.49 16.10
C LYS A 390 -61.79 -8.60 15.36
N ASP A 391 -62.91 -8.46 16.10
CA ASP A 391 -64.25 -8.42 15.48
C ASP A 391 -64.45 -7.14 14.67
N PRO A 392 -65.02 -7.22 13.44
CA PRO A 392 -65.19 -6.07 12.57
C PRO A 392 -66.01 -4.95 13.21
N LEU A 393 -67.03 -5.29 14.03
CA LEU A 393 -67.85 -4.31 14.75
C LEU A 393 -67.05 -3.54 15.81
N ALA A 394 -66.21 -4.23 16.57
CA ALA A 394 -65.34 -3.61 17.57
C ALA A 394 -64.29 -2.64 16.93
N LEU A 395 -63.85 -2.93 15.71
CA LEU A 395 -62.91 -2.07 14.96
C LEU A 395 -63.55 -0.75 14.50
N LEU A 396 -64.86 -0.72 14.25
CA LEU A 396 -65.61 0.49 13.85
C LEU A 396 -66.04 1.30 15.08
N GLN A 397 -66.20 0.69 16.26
CA GLN A 397 -66.60 1.37 17.50
C GLN A 397 -65.41 2.06 18.22
N THR A 398 -64.18 1.66 17.97
CA THR A 398 -62.99 2.39 18.45
C THR A 398 -62.81 3.70 17.66
N LYS A 399 -63.61 4.68 18.00
CA LYS A 399 -63.45 6.07 17.66
C LYS A 399 -62.29 6.63 18.49
N GLU A 400 -61.24 7.11 17.79
CA GLU A 400 -60.17 8.01 18.23
C GLU A 400 -59.32 7.63 19.42
#